data_e2deb7e402903c418f6fdc44025b883a
#
_entry.id   e2deb7e402903c418f6fdc44025b883a
#
_cell.length_a   1.000
_cell.length_b   1.000
_cell.length_c   1.000
_cell.angle_alpha   90.00
_cell.angle_beta   90.00
_cell.angle_gamma   90.00
#
_symmetry.space_group_name_H-M   'P 1'
#
loop_
_entity.id
_entity.type
_entity.pdbx_description
1 polymer ?
#
loop_
_entity_poly.entity_id
_entity_poly.type
_entity_poly.pdbx_seq_one_letter_code
_entity_poly.pdbx_strand_id
1 'polypeptide(L)'
;MQDLTLRTTKVLSQLHVRALKKASGSEYSLIDAKTLAKAYGTFWADMLQEPGKLVDAQIKASMAIQSSWKAILQGPDEESGVRDRRFSDPSWEKDPISRAYRDVFLAIEGATNDLLEELPKNSRDYMRVRFYTRQMMSALSPSNYLLTNAPARKMFTETNSASFREGLSKMLDDLERGEG
;
A
#
# COMPACT_ATOMS: atom_id res chain seq x y z
N MET A 1 11.81 10.93 -25.43
CA MET A 1 10.55 10.32 -24.98
C MET A 1 10.24 9.00 -25.66
N GLN A 2 10.29 8.91 -26.99
CA GLN A 2 10.03 7.66 -27.73
C GLN A 2 10.94 6.49 -27.34
N ASP A 3 12.23 6.76 -27.13
CA ASP A 3 13.20 5.72 -26.71
C ASP A 3 12.85 5.13 -25.33
N LEU A 4 12.53 5.96 -24.34
CA LEU A 4 12.15 5.50 -22.99
C LEU A 4 10.88 4.65 -23.02
N THR A 5 9.90 5.02 -23.83
CA THR A 5 8.64 4.25 -24.00
C THR A 5 8.92 2.88 -24.64
N LEU A 6 9.76 2.83 -25.66
CA LEU A 6 10.13 1.56 -26.32
C LEU A 6 10.89 0.64 -25.35
N ARG A 7 11.86 1.15 -24.61
CA ARG A 7 12.61 0.41 -23.58
C ARG A 7 11.68 -0.11 -22.49
N THR A 8 10.79 0.73 -21.97
CA THR A 8 9.81 0.31 -20.95
C THR A 8 8.93 -0.84 -21.47
N THR A 9 8.40 -0.72 -22.68
CA THR A 9 7.57 -1.78 -23.28
C THR A 9 8.34 -3.08 -23.44
N LYS A 10 9.58 -3.02 -23.91
CA LYS A 10 10.45 -4.19 -24.07
C LYS A 10 10.71 -4.90 -22.73
N VAL A 11 11.11 -4.12 -21.69
CA VAL A 11 11.38 -4.67 -20.36
C VAL A 11 10.12 -5.27 -19.74
N LEU A 12 8.97 -4.58 -19.81
CA LEU A 12 7.71 -5.11 -19.31
C LEU A 12 7.30 -6.41 -20.01
N SER A 13 7.49 -6.51 -21.32
CA SER A 13 7.22 -7.76 -22.05
C SER A 13 8.12 -8.91 -21.61
N GLN A 14 9.40 -8.64 -21.37
CA GLN A 14 10.36 -9.63 -20.88
C GLN A 14 10.03 -10.09 -19.45
N LEU A 15 9.69 -9.15 -18.55
CA LEU A 15 9.25 -9.46 -17.19
C LEU A 15 7.98 -10.30 -17.20
N HIS A 16 7.01 -9.97 -18.05
CA HIS A 16 5.79 -10.75 -18.20
C HIS A 16 6.08 -12.20 -18.64
N VAL A 17 6.93 -12.40 -19.65
CA VAL A 17 7.35 -13.73 -20.09
C VAL A 17 8.10 -14.50 -19.00
N ARG A 18 9.00 -13.82 -18.24
CA ARG A 18 9.71 -14.43 -17.11
C ARG A 18 8.74 -14.83 -16.00
N ALA A 19 7.77 -13.97 -15.66
CA ALA A 19 6.74 -14.26 -14.66
C ALA A 19 5.88 -15.46 -15.06
N LEU A 20 5.45 -15.55 -16.31
CA LEU A 20 4.71 -16.71 -16.83
C LEU A 20 5.53 -18.01 -16.78
N LYS A 21 6.81 -17.96 -17.16
CA LYS A 21 7.72 -19.13 -17.06
C LYS A 21 7.93 -19.56 -15.62
N LYS A 22 8.09 -18.60 -14.70
CA LYS A 22 8.25 -18.86 -13.26
C LYS A 22 6.95 -19.45 -12.67
N ALA A 23 5.79 -18.95 -13.06
CA ALA A 23 4.49 -19.46 -12.61
C ALA A 23 4.21 -20.89 -13.12
N SER A 24 4.69 -21.24 -14.31
CA SER A 24 4.50 -22.59 -14.90
C SER A 24 5.50 -23.64 -14.43
N GLY A 25 6.61 -23.25 -13.76
CA GLY A 25 7.70 -24.16 -13.40
C GLY A 25 8.10 -24.18 -11.93
N SER A 26 7.43 -23.42 -11.04
CA SER A 26 7.89 -23.31 -9.67
C SER A 26 7.24 -24.34 -8.74
N GLU A 27 8.00 -25.36 -8.39
CA GLU A 27 7.73 -26.22 -7.22
C GLU A 27 7.85 -25.47 -5.86
N TYR A 28 8.41 -24.27 -5.84
CA TYR A 28 8.60 -23.42 -4.66
C TYR A 28 7.85 -22.11 -4.83
N SER A 29 6.60 -22.07 -4.39
CA SER A 29 5.91 -20.81 -4.12
C SER A 29 6.32 -20.33 -2.74
N LEU A 30 6.91 -19.13 -2.62
CA LEU A 30 7.16 -18.45 -1.34
C LEU A 30 5.87 -18.27 -0.53
N ILE A 31 4.73 -18.30 -1.21
CA ILE A 31 3.39 -18.22 -0.60
C ILE A 31 2.60 -19.43 -1.13
N ASP A 32 2.29 -20.36 -0.24
CA ASP A 32 1.32 -21.41 -0.55
C ASP A 32 -0.09 -20.79 -0.58
N ALA A 33 -0.56 -20.50 -1.80
CA ALA A 33 -1.86 -19.88 -2.02
C ALA A 33 -3.02 -20.68 -1.39
N LYS A 34 -2.93 -22.01 -1.37
CA LYS A 34 -3.95 -22.87 -0.76
C LYS A 34 -3.98 -22.71 0.76
N THR A 35 -2.80 -22.71 1.39
CA THR A 35 -2.68 -22.50 2.84
C THR A 35 -3.13 -21.10 3.23
N LEU A 36 -2.80 -20.09 2.42
CA LEU A 36 -3.23 -18.72 2.66
C LEU A 36 -4.75 -18.56 2.51
N ALA A 37 -5.34 -19.12 1.45
CA ALA A 37 -6.79 -19.11 1.24
C ALA A 37 -7.54 -19.81 2.40
N LYS A 38 -7.00 -20.93 2.91
CA LYS A 38 -7.55 -21.58 4.08
C LYS A 38 -7.51 -20.69 5.32
N ALA A 39 -6.36 -20.06 5.60
CA ALA A 39 -6.19 -19.18 6.75
C ALA A 39 -7.17 -17.99 6.71
N TYR A 40 -7.31 -17.33 5.56
CA TYR A 40 -8.30 -16.26 5.39
C TYR A 40 -9.74 -16.77 5.43
N GLY A 41 -10.01 -17.97 4.93
CA GLY A 41 -11.32 -18.60 5.04
C GLY A 41 -11.74 -18.81 6.50
N THR A 42 -10.83 -19.31 7.35
CA THR A 42 -11.06 -19.43 8.80
C THR A 42 -11.29 -18.07 9.44
N PHE A 43 -10.43 -17.09 9.13
CA PHE A 43 -10.58 -15.71 9.63
C PHE A 43 -11.96 -15.11 9.31
N TRP A 44 -12.41 -15.22 8.06
CA TRP A 44 -13.70 -14.66 7.67
C TRP A 44 -14.87 -15.42 8.28
N ALA A 45 -14.77 -16.76 8.42
CA ALA A 45 -15.80 -17.55 9.10
C ALA A 45 -15.99 -17.10 10.56
N ASP A 46 -14.89 -16.81 11.26
CA ASP A 46 -14.95 -16.34 12.65
C ASP A 46 -15.46 -14.89 12.74
N MET A 47 -15.02 -14.00 11.83
CA MET A 47 -15.52 -12.63 11.77
C MET A 47 -17.04 -12.57 11.51
N LEU A 48 -17.57 -13.47 10.71
CA LEU A 48 -19.01 -13.56 10.46
C LEU A 48 -19.80 -14.07 11.68
N GLN A 49 -19.16 -14.74 12.63
CA GLN A 49 -19.79 -15.10 13.91
C GLN A 49 -19.84 -13.94 14.91
N GLU A 50 -18.96 -12.95 14.73
CA GLU A 50 -18.90 -11.74 15.55
C GLU A 50 -19.05 -10.46 14.71
N PRO A 51 -20.20 -10.25 14.06
CA PRO A 51 -20.39 -9.15 13.10
C PRO A 51 -20.21 -7.76 13.73
N GLY A 52 -20.35 -7.63 15.03
CA GLY A 52 -20.11 -6.38 15.76
C GLY A 52 -18.70 -5.84 15.54
N LYS A 53 -17.68 -6.68 15.49
CA LYS A 53 -16.28 -6.26 15.24
C LYS A 53 -16.11 -5.64 13.86
N LEU A 54 -16.77 -6.21 12.86
CA LEU A 54 -16.75 -5.65 11.49
C LEU A 54 -17.47 -4.31 11.42
N VAL A 55 -18.61 -4.19 12.13
CA VAL A 55 -19.38 -2.95 12.21
C VAL A 55 -18.56 -1.85 12.89
N ASP A 56 -17.88 -2.14 13.99
CA ASP A 56 -17.02 -1.18 14.69
C ASP A 56 -15.86 -0.70 13.82
N ALA A 57 -15.20 -1.63 13.10
CA ALA A 57 -14.15 -1.28 12.16
C ALA A 57 -14.68 -0.40 11.00
N GLN A 58 -15.86 -0.72 10.47
CA GLN A 58 -16.54 0.06 9.44
C GLN A 58 -16.88 1.47 9.93
N ILE A 59 -17.39 1.61 11.15
CA ILE A 59 -17.72 2.91 11.77
C ILE A 59 -16.45 3.75 11.91
N LYS A 60 -15.38 3.18 12.48
CA LYS A 60 -14.07 3.87 12.62
C LYS A 60 -13.56 4.37 11.27
N ALA A 61 -13.56 3.51 10.24
CA ALA A 61 -13.12 3.88 8.90
C ALA A 61 -14.01 5.00 8.29
N SER A 62 -15.32 4.90 8.45
CA SER A 62 -16.27 5.90 7.94
C SER A 62 -16.10 7.27 8.60
N MET A 63 -15.88 7.31 9.92
CA MET A 63 -15.61 8.55 10.65
C MET A 63 -14.31 9.21 10.18
N ALA A 64 -13.26 8.42 9.92
CA ALA A 64 -12.00 8.95 9.41
C ALA A 64 -12.14 9.50 7.98
N ILE A 65 -12.86 8.83 7.11
CA ILE A 65 -13.17 9.34 5.77
C ILE A 65 -13.93 10.66 5.88
N GLN A 66 -14.97 10.72 6.73
CA GLN A 66 -15.75 11.93 6.93
C GLN A 66 -14.91 13.10 7.48
N SER A 67 -14.05 12.85 8.47
CA SER A 67 -13.15 13.88 9.01
C SER A 67 -12.13 14.37 7.99
N SER A 68 -11.63 13.48 7.15
CA SER A 68 -10.71 13.85 6.06
C SER A 68 -11.39 14.74 5.00
N TRP A 69 -12.63 14.46 4.63
CA TRP A 69 -13.41 15.33 3.74
C TRP A 69 -13.67 16.71 4.37
N LYS A 70 -14.02 16.73 5.67
CA LYS A 70 -14.19 17.98 6.40
C LYS A 70 -12.90 18.80 6.39
N ALA A 71 -11.75 18.20 6.65
CA ALA A 71 -10.45 18.86 6.64
C ALA A 71 -10.05 19.40 5.24
N ILE A 72 -10.45 18.75 4.15
CA ILE A 72 -10.27 19.27 2.80
C ILE A 72 -11.09 20.55 2.58
N LEU A 73 -12.36 20.56 3.02
CA LEU A 73 -13.30 21.64 2.77
C LEU A 73 -13.10 22.85 3.68
N GLN A 74 -12.74 22.63 4.94
CA GLN A 74 -12.69 23.67 6.00
C GLN A 74 -11.26 24.02 6.43
N GLY A 75 -10.26 23.31 5.91
CA GLY A 75 -8.88 23.40 6.39
C GLY A 75 -8.62 22.51 7.62
N PRO A 76 -7.36 22.35 8.02
CA PRO A 76 -7.00 21.56 9.20
C PRO A 76 -7.42 22.30 10.46
N ASP A 77 -8.04 21.59 11.38
CA ASP A 77 -8.41 22.15 12.70
C ASP A 77 -7.16 22.39 13.59
N GLU A 78 -6.10 21.57 13.44
CA GLU A 78 -4.80 21.70 14.14
C GLU A 78 -3.73 20.90 13.37
N GLU A 79 -2.43 21.17 13.66
CA GLU A 79 -1.34 20.31 13.15
C GLU A 79 -1.55 18.87 13.64
N SER A 80 -1.79 17.96 12.72
CA SER A 80 -1.93 16.56 13.06
C SER A 80 -0.58 16.05 13.56
N GLY A 81 -0.48 15.69 14.83
CA GLY A 81 0.73 15.14 15.46
C GLY A 81 1.06 13.72 14.97
N VAL A 82 0.92 13.45 13.67
CA VAL A 82 1.21 12.15 13.06
C VAL A 82 2.69 11.83 13.21
N ARG A 83 3.01 10.80 13.99
CA ARG A 83 4.40 10.35 14.25
C ARG A 83 4.87 9.22 13.34
N ASP A 84 4.14 8.91 12.28
CA ASP A 84 4.52 7.85 11.35
C ASP A 84 5.63 8.34 10.40
N ARG A 85 6.76 7.61 10.38
CA ARG A 85 7.94 7.96 9.58
C ARG A 85 7.65 8.00 8.08
N ARG A 86 6.67 7.25 7.57
CA ARG A 86 6.26 7.24 6.17
C ARG A 86 5.70 8.60 5.73
N PHE A 87 5.20 9.38 6.68
CA PHE A 87 4.51 10.66 6.46
C PHE A 87 5.19 11.83 7.17
N SER A 88 6.48 11.71 7.48
CA SER A 88 7.25 12.73 8.21
C SER A 88 7.61 13.97 7.37
N ASP A 89 7.50 13.89 6.04
CA ASP A 89 7.79 15.05 5.18
C ASP A 89 6.68 16.11 5.30
N PRO A 90 7.04 17.41 5.46
CA PRO A 90 6.06 18.49 5.60
C PRO A 90 5.08 18.64 4.43
N SER A 91 5.37 18.10 3.26
CA SER A 91 4.46 18.14 2.11
C SER A 91 3.17 17.36 2.35
N TRP A 92 3.17 16.37 3.26
CA TRP A 92 1.97 15.67 3.66
C TRP A 92 0.98 16.54 4.46
N GLU A 93 1.48 17.55 5.16
CA GLU A 93 0.63 18.50 5.91
C GLU A 93 0.15 19.67 5.04
N LYS A 94 1.01 20.12 4.11
CA LYS A 94 0.74 21.31 3.30
C LYS A 94 -0.31 21.12 2.22
N ASP A 95 -0.40 19.89 1.67
CA ASP A 95 -1.37 19.56 0.64
C ASP A 95 -2.58 18.86 1.25
N PRO A 96 -3.78 19.50 1.23
CA PRO A 96 -4.99 18.92 1.83
C PRO A 96 -5.35 17.55 1.27
N ILE A 97 -5.12 17.30 -0.02
CA ILE A 97 -5.41 16.02 -0.66
C ILE A 97 -4.46 14.94 -0.15
N SER A 98 -3.18 15.22 -0.08
CA SER A 98 -2.18 14.28 0.45
C SER A 98 -2.43 13.98 1.93
N ARG A 99 -2.81 14.98 2.72
CA ARG A 99 -3.22 14.79 4.10
C ARG A 99 -4.42 13.84 4.19
N ALA A 100 -5.45 14.04 3.38
CA ALA A 100 -6.61 13.16 3.36
C ALA A 100 -6.24 11.71 3.00
N TYR A 101 -5.39 11.48 2.00
CA TYR A 101 -4.89 10.14 1.68
C TYR A 101 -4.17 9.49 2.85
N ARG A 102 -3.29 10.24 3.53
CA ARG A 102 -2.59 9.78 4.74
C ARG A 102 -3.57 9.40 5.84
N ASP A 103 -4.48 10.31 6.19
CA ASP A 103 -5.36 10.16 7.35
C ASP A 103 -6.37 9.01 7.15
N VAL A 104 -6.94 8.89 5.95
CA VAL A 104 -7.80 7.76 5.58
C VAL A 104 -7.02 6.44 5.64
N PHE A 105 -5.81 6.42 5.08
CA PHE A 105 -4.97 5.23 5.11
C PHE A 105 -4.64 4.81 6.56
N LEU A 106 -4.18 5.73 7.40
CA LEU A 106 -3.83 5.46 8.79
C LEU A 106 -5.04 4.97 9.60
N ALA A 107 -6.22 5.50 9.34
CA ALA A 107 -7.44 5.06 10.00
C ALA A 107 -7.84 3.62 9.59
N ILE A 108 -7.75 3.30 8.30
CA ILE A 108 -8.01 1.94 7.79
C ILE A 108 -6.95 0.97 8.33
N GLU A 109 -5.68 1.36 8.31
CA GLU A 109 -4.57 0.56 8.85
C GLU A 109 -4.77 0.33 10.36
N GLY A 110 -5.14 1.36 11.11
CA GLY A 110 -5.45 1.26 12.54
C GLY A 110 -6.61 0.31 12.83
N ALA A 111 -7.76 0.50 12.16
CA ALA A 111 -8.91 -0.38 12.30
C ALA A 111 -8.59 -1.84 11.93
N THR A 112 -7.78 -2.04 10.89
CA THR A 112 -7.32 -3.37 10.48
C THR A 112 -6.41 -3.98 11.54
N ASN A 113 -5.48 -3.23 12.10
CA ASN A 113 -4.60 -3.72 13.17
C ASN A 113 -5.39 -4.05 14.44
N ASP A 114 -6.39 -3.25 14.82
CA ASP A 114 -7.28 -3.56 15.96
C ASP A 114 -7.94 -4.93 15.78
N LEU A 115 -8.53 -5.20 14.60
CA LEU A 115 -9.12 -6.51 14.29
C LEU A 115 -8.09 -7.65 14.37
N LEU A 116 -6.87 -7.42 13.88
CA LEU A 116 -5.80 -8.43 13.90
C LEU A 116 -5.29 -8.71 15.31
N GLU A 117 -5.31 -7.73 16.23
CA GLU A 117 -4.87 -7.93 17.62
C GLU A 117 -5.86 -8.76 18.43
N GLU A 118 -7.13 -8.77 18.07
CA GLU A 118 -8.15 -9.61 18.70
C GLU A 118 -8.05 -11.09 18.32
N LEU A 119 -7.30 -11.42 17.25
CA LEU A 119 -7.13 -12.80 16.81
C LEU A 119 -6.29 -13.64 17.79
N PRO A 120 -6.61 -14.93 17.97
CA PRO A 120 -5.83 -15.84 18.81
C PRO A 120 -4.34 -15.85 18.43
N LYS A 121 -3.45 -15.63 19.42
CA LYS A 121 -2.00 -15.49 19.17
C LYS A 121 -1.29 -16.82 18.94
N ASN A 122 -1.88 -17.93 19.36
CA ASN A 122 -1.33 -19.29 19.31
C ASN A 122 -1.69 -20.08 18.05
N SER A 123 -2.54 -19.55 17.18
CA SER A 123 -2.93 -20.20 15.92
C SER A 123 -2.00 -19.85 14.78
N ARG A 124 -1.46 -20.86 14.08
CA ARG A 124 -0.62 -20.64 12.89
C ARG A 124 -1.36 -19.93 11.77
N ASP A 125 -2.65 -20.22 11.59
CA ASP A 125 -3.45 -19.60 10.52
C ASP A 125 -3.66 -18.11 10.81
N TYR A 126 -3.96 -17.74 12.06
CA TYR A 126 -4.05 -16.31 12.43
C TYR A 126 -2.72 -15.57 12.41
N MET A 127 -1.59 -16.24 12.72
CA MET A 127 -0.27 -15.64 12.52
C MET A 127 -0.01 -15.32 11.04
N ARG A 128 -0.42 -16.19 10.12
CA ARG A 128 -0.33 -15.96 8.67
C ARG A 128 -1.22 -14.80 8.24
N VAL A 129 -2.50 -14.81 8.64
CA VAL A 129 -3.43 -13.71 8.34
C VAL A 129 -2.86 -12.38 8.83
N ARG A 130 -2.40 -12.32 10.08
CA ARG A 130 -1.79 -11.12 10.66
C ARG A 130 -0.57 -10.65 9.86
N PHE A 131 0.34 -11.54 9.54
CA PHE A 131 1.54 -11.23 8.79
C PHE A 131 1.21 -10.71 7.39
N TYR A 132 0.44 -11.44 6.60
CA TYR A 132 0.16 -11.06 5.22
C TYR A 132 -0.75 -9.83 5.13
N THR A 133 -1.70 -9.66 6.03
CA THR A 133 -2.53 -8.45 6.05
C THR A 133 -1.69 -7.21 6.36
N ARG A 134 -0.76 -7.27 7.33
CA ARG A 134 0.17 -6.17 7.60
C ARG A 134 1.09 -5.86 6.41
N GLN A 135 1.60 -6.89 5.73
CA GLN A 135 2.39 -6.69 4.51
C GLN A 135 1.57 -6.02 3.41
N MET A 136 0.33 -6.46 3.21
CA MET A 136 -0.58 -5.86 2.25
C MET A 136 -0.88 -4.40 2.59
N MET A 137 -1.21 -4.09 3.84
CA MET A 137 -1.43 -2.71 4.29
C MET A 137 -0.18 -1.84 4.07
N SER A 138 1.01 -2.35 4.41
CA SER A 138 2.27 -1.64 4.15
C SER A 138 2.47 -1.37 2.65
N ALA A 139 2.18 -2.34 1.79
CA ALA A 139 2.28 -2.18 0.34
C ALA A 139 1.28 -1.17 -0.22
N LEU A 140 0.08 -1.07 0.36
CA LEU A 140 -0.98 -0.12 -0.04
C LEU A 140 -0.77 1.30 0.49
N SER A 141 0.29 1.55 1.27
CA SER A 141 0.57 2.89 1.80
C SER A 141 0.67 3.93 0.67
N PRO A 142 -0.01 5.09 0.80
CA PRO A 142 0.07 6.17 -0.19
C PRO A 142 1.49 6.70 -0.39
N SER A 143 2.39 6.47 0.55
CA SER A 143 3.82 6.82 0.41
C SER A 143 4.57 5.98 -0.64
N ASN A 144 4.00 4.86 -1.11
CA ASN A 144 4.66 3.99 -2.07
C ASN A 144 4.37 4.34 -3.55
N TYR A 145 3.42 5.22 -3.81
CA TYR A 145 2.96 5.48 -5.18
C TYR A 145 3.18 6.94 -5.56
N LEU A 146 3.78 7.18 -6.73
CA LEU A 146 4.09 8.53 -7.22
C LEU A 146 2.90 9.49 -7.16
N LEU A 147 1.71 9.02 -7.54
CA LEU A 147 0.50 9.86 -7.60
C LEU A 147 -0.05 10.25 -6.22
N THR A 148 0.20 9.47 -5.20
CA THR A 148 -0.29 9.70 -3.83
C THR A 148 0.80 10.14 -2.86
N ASN A 149 2.09 9.92 -3.20
CA ASN A 149 3.22 10.32 -2.39
C ASN A 149 3.48 11.83 -2.54
N ALA A 150 3.21 12.61 -1.47
CA ALA A 150 3.31 14.06 -1.49
C ALA A 150 4.73 14.57 -1.83
N PRO A 151 5.82 14.08 -1.20
CA PRO A 151 7.19 14.44 -1.60
C PRO A 151 7.51 14.11 -3.05
N ALA A 152 7.10 12.95 -3.53
CA ALA A 152 7.39 12.51 -4.89
C ALA A 152 6.63 13.38 -5.92
N ARG A 153 5.36 13.71 -5.66
CA ARG A 153 4.58 14.63 -6.50
C ARG A 153 5.19 16.01 -6.54
N LYS A 154 5.62 16.53 -5.38
CA LYS A 154 6.31 17.82 -5.29
C LYS A 154 7.56 17.81 -6.16
N MET A 155 8.44 16.82 -5.98
CA MET A 155 9.66 16.67 -6.77
C MET A 155 9.37 16.52 -8.27
N PHE A 156 8.35 15.73 -8.63
CA PHE A 156 7.93 15.56 -10.02
C PHE A 156 7.54 16.89 -10.67
N THR A 157 6.80 17.74 -9.95
CA THR A 157 6.36 19.06 -10.41
C THR A 157 7.52 20.04 -10.48
N GLU A 158 8.35 20.13 -9.42
CA GLU A 158 9.47 21.06 -9.33
C GLU A 158 10.57 20.78 -10.39
N THR A 159 10.80 19.51 -10.71
CA THR A 159 11.79 19.10 -11.72
C THR A 159 11.22 18.96 -13.12
N ASN A 160 9.95 19.33 -13.34
CA ASN A 160 9.25 19.09 -14.60
C ASN A 160 9.43 17.66 -15.11
N SER A 161 9.22 16.70 -14.23
CA SER A 161 9.41 15.25 -14.44
C SER A 161 10.85 14.77 -14.75
N ALA A 162 11.87 15.63 -14.67
CA ALA A 162 13.25 15.25 -14.99
C ALA A 162 13.76 14.15 -14.03
N SER A 163 13.54 14.30 -12.73
CA SER A 163 13.92 13.29 -11.71
C SER A 163 13.26 11.94 -11.94
N PHE A 164 11.97 11.93 -12.32
CA PHE A 164 11.24 10.70 -12.64
C PHE A 164 11.83 10.00 -13.88
N ARG A 165 12.11 10.75 -14.94
CA ARG A 165 12.71 10.20 -16.16
C ARG A 165 14.09 9.62 -15.93
N GLU A 166 14.92 10.32 -15.12
CA GLU A 166 16.25 9.83 -14.75
C GLU A 166 16.15 8.54 -13.92
N GLY A 167 15.28 8.50 -12.90
CA GLY A 167 15.04 7.32 -12.09
C GLY A 167 14.52 6.12 -12.91
N LEU A 168 13.58 6.37 -13.83
CA LEU A 168 13.07 5.35 -14.73
C LEU A 168 14.16 4.82 -15.68
N SER A 169 15.02 5.71 -16.23
CA SER A 169 16.13 5.29 -17.07
C SER A 169 17.10 4.39 -16.30
N LYS A 170 17.49 4.76 -15.09
CA LYS A 170 18.37 3.95 -14.24
C LYS A 170 17.75 2.58 -13.93
N MET A 171 16.47 2.55 -13.56
CA MET A 171 15.76 1.28 -13.32
C MET A 171 15.74 0.39 -14.56
N LEU A 172 15.51 0.96 -15.74
CA LEU A 172 15.55 0.19 -16.99
C LEU A 172 16.96 -0.34 -17.30
N ASP A 173 18.00 0.47 -17.04
CA ASP A 173 19.40 0.05 -17.19
C ASP A 173 19.73 -1.15 -16.29
N ASP A 174 19.25 -1.15 -15.03
CA ASP A 174 19.47 -2.24 -14.07
C ASP A 174 18.73 -3.51 -14.50
N LEU A 175 17.46 -3.36 -14.94
CA LEU A 175 16.67 -4.50 -15.44
C LEU A 175 17.23 -5.11 -16.74
N GLU A 176 17.77 -4.28 -17.62
CA GLU A 176 18.41 -4.74 -18.87
C GLU A 176 19.73 -5.47 -18.59
N ARG A 177 20.47 -5.07 -17.56
CA ARG A 177 21.68 -5.76 -17.07
C ARG A 177 21.36 -7.07 -16.32
N GLY A 178 20.12 -7.26 -15.91
CA GLY A 178 19.70 -8.46 -15.16
C GLY A 178 20.01 -8.40 -13.67
N GLU A 179 20.22 -7.21 -13.12
CA GLU A 179 20.53 -6.95 -11.71
C GLU A 179 19.28 -6.64 -10.87
N GLY A 180 18.07 -6.90 -11.41
CA GLY A 180 16.78 -6.68 -10.74
C GLY A 180 16.15 -7.94 -10.17
#